data_f7b90a38c4aa0b61a9391a7669f65e40
#
_entry.id   f7b90a38c4aa0b61a9391a7669f65e40
#
_cell.length_a   1.000
_cell.length_b   1.000
_cell.length_c   1.000
_cell.angle_alpha   90.00
_cell.angle_beta   90.00
_cell.angle_gamma   90.00
#
_symmetry.space_group_name_H-M   'P 1'
#
loop_
_entity.id
_entity.type
_entity.pdbx_description
1 polymer ?
#
loop_
_entity_poly.entity_id
_entity_poly.type
_entity_poly.pdbx_seq_one_letter_code
_entity_poly.pdbx_strand_id
1 'polypeptide(L)'
;LKETVYLRHPLKKTPPDGKPIFLALKKSLYGLPQSGYNWAQQLHRHLKSGGFKQSTADTCMFRLKTTRGKIDPDCPRKDRNIVEEMHVGSYVDDLCYSGSSDFIMKWFMKCISDKFDVKKPDTGPLEWILGGRVKRYFEETTSIDQSVAIEKLAE
;
A
#
# COMPACT_ATOMS: atom_id res chain seq x y z
N LEU A 1 14.62 5.32 -10.26
CA LEU A 1 14.25 6.46 -11.12
C LEU A 1 14.61 6.10 -12.57
N LYS A 2 13.71 6.37 -13.53
CA LYS A 2 14.02 6.21 -14.98
C LYS A 2 14.99 7.30 -15.46
N GLU A 3 14.98 8.45 -14.80
CA GLU A 3 15.85 9.60 -15.06
C GLU A 3 16.56 9.99 -13.79
N THR A 4 17.81 10.45 -13.92
CA THR A 4 18.58 10.96 -12.78
C THR A 4 18.08 12.36 -12.44
N VAL A 5 17.56 12.53 -11.23
CA VAL A 5 17.11 13.82 -10.70
C VAL A 5 18.19 14.36 -9.77
N TYR A 6 18.59 15.60 -9.99
CA TYR A 6 19.54 16.30 -9.15
C TYR A 6 18.83 17.33 -8.27
N LEU A 7 19.17 17.33 -6.99
CA LEU A 7 18.71 18.34 -6.04
C LEU A 7 19.89 19.20 -5.60
N ARG A 8 19.68 20.50 -5.47
CA ARG A 8 20.64 21.37 -4.80
C ARG A 8 20.71 20.98 -3.32
N HIS A 9 21.93 20.96 -2.76
CA HIS A 9 22.13 20.62 -1.35
C HIS A 9 21.27 21.51 -0.43
N PRO A 10 20.42 20.98 0.45
CA PRO A 10 19.43 21.75 1.22
C PRO A 10 20.07 22.77 2.15
N LEU A 11 21.26 22.48 2.69
CA LEU A 11 21.97 23.37 3.60
C LEU A 11 22.76 24.49 2.85
N LYS A 12 22.55 24.65 1.54
CA LYS A 12 23.25 25.62 0.72
C LYS A 12 24.79 25.62 0.94
N LYS A 13 25.36 24.47 1.36
CA LYS A 13 26.80 24.32 1.50
C LYS A 13 27.46 24.59 0.16
N THR A 14 28.28 25.60 0.12
CA THR A 14 29.17 25.87 -0.99
C THR A 14 30.55 25.39 -0.60
N PRO A 15 31.18 24.54 -1.42
CA PRO A 15 32.58 24.19 -1.24
C PRO A 15 33.49 25.45 -1.37
N PRO A 16 34.76 25.35 -0.99
CA PRO A 16 35.71 26.46 -1.10
C PRO A 16 35.85 27.05 -2.50
N ASP A 17 35.47 26.25 -3.53
CA ASP A 17 35.48 26.67 -4.94
C ASP A 17 34.25 27.51 -5.35
N GLY A 18 33.33 27.77 -4.42
CA GLY A 18 32.12 28.57 -4.63
C GLY A 18 31.02 27.92 -5.48
N LYS A 19 31.22 26.69 -5.97
CA LYS A 19 30.24 25.99 -6.82
C LYS A 19 29.14 25.32 -6.01
N PRO A 20 27.87 25.34 -6.45
CA PRO A 20 26.80 24.69 -5.76
C PRO A 20 26.95 23.18 -5.81
N ILE A 21 26.73 22.49 -4.67
CA ILE A 21 26.71 21.05 -4.60
C ILE A 21 25.34 20.55 -5.05
N PHE A 22 25.33 19.63 -6.01
CA PHE A 22 24.14 18.90 -6.45
C PHE A 22 24.19 17.44 -5.98
N LEU A 23 23.09 16.94 -5.48
CA LEU A 23 22.92 15.56 -5.00
C LEU A 23 22.07 14.79 -6.01
N ALA A 24 22.60 13.69 -6.52
CA ALA A 24 21.83 12.78 -7.35
C ALA A 24 20.89 11.91 -6.50
N LEU A 25 19.60 11.93 -6.80
CA LEU A 25 18.63 11.10 -6.10
C LEU A 25 18.78 9.64 -6.51
N LYS A 26 18.98 8.77 -5.53
CA LYS A 26 18.99 7.30 -5.72
C LYS A 26 17.59 6.70 -5.69
N LYS A 27 16.64 7.35 -5.02
CA LYS A 27 15.24 6.91 -4.87
C LYS A 27 14.30 8.09 -5.14
N SER A 28 13.03 7.79 -5.45
CA SER A 28 12.00 8.81 -5.55
C SER A 28 11.83 9.53 -4.21
N LEU A 29 11.65 10.85 -4.27
CA LEU A 29 11.38 11.69 -3.11
C LEU A 29 9.92 12.15 -3.17
N TYR A 30 9.29 12.28 -2.01
CA TYR A 30 7.94 12.82 -1.91
C TYR A 30 7.88 14.25 -2.51
N GLY A 31 6.83 14.55 -3.27
CA GLY A 31 6.67 15.83 -3.97
C GLY A 31 7.21 15.86 -5.41
N LEU A 32 7.94 14.85 -5.87
CA LEU A 32 8.28 14.77 -7.30
C LEU A 32 7.08 14.22 -8.10
N PRO A 33 6.77 14.80 -9.28
CA PRO A 33 5.62 14.38 -10.09
C PRO A 33 5.59 12.87 -10.40
N GLN A 34 6.75 12.27 -10.64
CA GLN A 34 6.89 10.86 -10.98
C GLN A 34 6.89 9.91 -9.77
N SER A 35 6.95 10.42 -8.53
CA SER A 35 7.14 9.58 -7.34
C SER A 35 5.93 8.69 -7.05
N GLY A 36 4.72 9.23 -7.15
CA GLY A 36 3.49 8.45 -6.98
C GLY A 36 3.36 7.34 -8.02
N TYR A 37 3.65 7.64 -9.28
CA TYR A 37 3.66 6.63 -10.34
C TYR A 37 4.71 5.52 -10.09
N ASN A 38 5.93 5.90 -9.71
CA ASN A 38 6.99 4.93 -9.44
C ASN A 38 6.65 4.04 -8.24
N TRP A 39 6.05 4.61 -7.20
CA TRP A 39 5.56 3.87 -6.04
C TRP A 39 4.48 2.87 -6.44
N ALA A 40 3.42 3.32 -7.12
CA ALA A 40 2.33 2.46 -7.58
C ALA A 40 2.86 1.32 -8.46
N GLN A 41 3.77 1.59 -9.41
CA GLN A 41 4.38 0.57 -10.24
C GLN A 41 5.18 -0.46 -9.44
N GLN A 42 5.88 -0.04 -8.40
CA GLN A 42 6.65 -0.96 -7.55
C GLN A 42 5.72 -1.84 -6.72
N LEU A 43 4.69 -1.27 -6.13
CA LEU A 43 3.66 -1.98 -5.37
C LEU A 43 2.92 -2.98 -6.27
N HIS A 44 2.40 -2.53 -7.42
CA HIS A 44 1.67 -3.39 -8.35
C HIS A 44 2.53 -4.55 -8.86
N ARG A 45 3.81 -4.32 -9.14
CA ARG A 45 4.74 -5.38 -9.53
C ARG A 45 4.92 -6.40 -8.41
N HIS A 46 5.04 -5.93 -7.17
CA HIS A 46 5.17 -6.79 -6.01
C HIS A 46 3.91 -7.64 -5.80
N LEU A 47 2.72 -7.04 -5.84
CA LEU A 47 1.45 -7.77 -5.74
C LEU A 47 1.31 -8.82 -6.85
N LYS A 48 1.61 -8.45 -8.10
CA LYS A 48 1.57 -9.40 -9.24
C LYS A 48 2.55 -10.56 -9.07
N SER A 49 3.76 -10.30 -8.58
CA SER A 49 4.74 -11.37 -8.29
C SER A 49 4.28 -12.29 -7.16
N GLY A 50 3.45 -11.80 -6.22
CA GLY A 50 2.78 -12.60 -5.19
C GLY A 50 1.54 -13.36 -5.67
N GLY A 51 1.24 -13.32 -6.98
CA GLY A 51 0.11 -14.04 -7.58
C GLY A 51 -1.21 -13.26 -7.61
N PHE A 52 -1.23 -12.01 -7.20
CA PHE A 52 -2.41 -11.17 -7.29
C PHE A 52 -2.74 -10.81 -8.74
N LYS A 53 -4.02 -10.88 -9.07
CA LYS A 53 -4.55 -10.42 -10.36
C LYS A 53 -5.10 -9.01 -10.18
N GLN A 54 -4.65 -8.09 -11.04
CA GLN A 54 -5.16 -6.74 -11.09
C GLN A 54 -6.54 -6.73 -11.75
N SER A 55 -7.47 -5.95 -11.21
CA SER A 55 -8.78 -5.76 -11.81
C SER A 55 -8.67 -4.98 -13.13
N THR A 56 -9.54 -5.30 -14.07
CA THR A 56 -9.67 -4.56 -15.33
C THR A 56 -10.58 -3.34 -15.20
N ALA A 57 -11.51 -3.36 -14.23
CA ALA A 57 -12.43 -2.26 -13.97
C ALA A 57 -11.76 -1.13 -13.18
N ASP A 58 -10.91 -1.49 -12.22
CA ASP A 58 -10.13 -0.54 -11.42
C ASP A 58 -8.72 -1.07 -11.23
N THR A 59 -7.74 -0.38 -11.80
CA THR A 59 -6.33 -0.78 -11.76
C THR A 59 -5.68 -0.67 -10.38
N CYS A 60 -6.35 -0.05 -9.42
CA CYS A 60 -5.92 0.00 -8.02
C CYS A 60 -6.41 -1.20 -7.21
N MET A 61 -7.31 -2.03 -7.76
CA MET A 61 -7.85 -3.21 -7.10
C MET A 61 -7.15 -4.48 -7.54
N PHE A 62 -6.84 -5.33 -6.57
CA PHE A 62 -6.17 -6.60 -6.75
C PHE A 62 -6.90 -7.71 -6.01
N ARG A 63 -6.92 -8.91 -6.60
CA ARG A 63 -7.50 -10.10 -6.00
C ARG A 63 -6.51 -11.25 -6.08
N LEU A 64 -6.40 -12.00 -4.98
CA LEU A 64 -5.71 -13.29 -4.93
C LEU A 64 -6.73 -14.37 -4.57
N LYS A 65 -6.70 -15.47 -5.32
CA LYS A 65 -7.37 -16.72 -4.94
C LYS A 65 -6.34 -17.84 -5.05
N THR A 66 -6.10 -18.51 -3.94
CA THR A 66 -5.02 -19.49 -3.83
C THR A 66 -5.39 -20.56 -2.80
N THR A 67 -4.49 -21.52 -2.55
CA THR A 67 -4.61 -22.48 -1.44
C THR A 67 -3.48 -22.24 -0.45
N ARG A 68 -3.70 -22.55 0.84
CA ARG A 68 -2.70 -22.36 1.90
C ARG A 68 -1.37 -23.00 1.54
N GLY A 69 -1.38 -24.24 1.06
CA GLY A 69 -0.15 -24.94 0.72
C GLY A 69 0.67 -24.35 -0.42
N LYS A 70 0.08 -23.46 -1.25
CA LYS A 70 0.81 -22.72 -2.30
C LYS A 70 1.57 -21.51 -1.75
N ILE A 71 1.02 -20.86 -0.72
CA ILE A 71 1.58 -19.63 -0.16
C ILE A 71 2.38 -19.90 1.12
N ASP A 72 2.17 -21.04 1.76
CA ASP A 72 2.92 -21.51 2.92
C ASP A 72 3.26 -23.00 2.73
N PRO A 73 4.48 -23.33 2.26
CA PRO A 73 4.93 -24.71 2.09
C PRO A 73 4.95 -25.52 3.38
N ASP A 74 5.13 -24.85 4.54
CA ASP A 74 5.19 -25.47 5.87
C ASP A 74 3.81 -25.67 6.48
N CYS A 75 2.74 -25.27 5.79
CA CYS A 75 1.36 -25.47 6.21
C CYS A 75 1.06 -26.96 6.46
N PRO A 76 0.39 -27.31 7.55
CA PRO A 76 -0.02 -28.69 7.85
C PRO A 76 -0.77 -29.33 6.68
N ARG A 77 -0.49 -30.63 6.41
CA ARG A 77 -1.08 -31.35 5.26
C ARG A 77 -2.60 -31.25 5.21
N LYS A 78 -3.29 -31.29 6.36
CA LYS A 78 -4.73 -31.18 6.46
C LYS A 78 -5.29 -29.84 5.98
N ASP A 79 -4.50 -28.78 6.06
CA ASP A 79 -4.92 -27.41 5.75
C ASP A 79 -4.46 -26.93 4.36
N ARG A 80 -3.60 -27.69 3.68
CA ARG A 80 -2.99 -27.27 2.39
C ARG A 80 -3.98 -26.96 1.30
N ASN A 81 -5.14 -27.65 1.29
CA ASN A 81 -6.19 -27.47 0.28
C ASN A 81 -7.22 -26.40 0.64
N ILE A 82 -7.10 -25.77 1.81
CA ILE A 82 -8.01 -24.68 2.18
C ILE A 82 -7.81 -23.54 1.18
N VAL A 83 -8.92 -23.15 0.54
CA VAL A 83 -8.93 -22.04 -0.41
C VAL A 83 -8.94 -20.74 0.36
N GLU A 84 -8.01 -19.89 0.02
CA GLU A 84 -7.90 -18.53 0.56
C GLU A 84 -8.17 -17.51 -0.55
N GLU A 85 -8.88 -16.47 -0.17
CA GLU A 85 -9.18 -15.36 -1.04
C GLU A 85 -8.83 -14.03 -0.36
N MET A 86 -8.28 -13.09 -1.13
CA MET A 86 -7.88 -11.79 -0.64
C MET A 86 -8.13 -10.71 -1.67
N HIS A 87 -8.61 -9.57 -1.20
CA HIS A 87 -8.80 -8.36 -1.98
C HIS A 87 -7.93 -7.25 -1.40
N VAL A 88 -7.29 -6.49 -2.27
CA VAL A 88 -6.42 -5.38 -1.90
C VAL A 88 -6.76 -4.19 -2.78
N GLY A 89 -7.06 -3.07 -2.16
CA GLY A 89 -7.18 -1.77 -2.81
C GLY A 89 -5.99 -0.88 -2.44
N SER A 90 -5.41 -0.21 -3.42
CA SER A 90 -4.31 0.74 -3.20
C SER A 90 -4.75 2.15 -3.54
N TYR A 91 -4.50 3.09 -2.64
CA TYR A 91 -4.73 4.51 -2.89
C TYR A 91 -3.55 5.32 -2.38
N VAL A 92 -2.75 5.84 -3.31
CA VAL A 92 -1.50 6.56 -3.02
C VAL A 92 -0.62 5.74 -2.06
N ASP A 93 -0.57 6.09 -0.78
CA ASP A 93 0.24 5.44 0.26
C ASP A 93 -0.58 4.46 1.11
N ASP A 94 -1.91 4.46 0.96
CA ASP A 94 -2.82 3.64 1.76
C ASP A 94 -3.12 2.30 1.07
N LEU A 95 -3.18 1.24 1.88
CA LEU A 95 -3.62 -0.08 1.47
C LEU A 95 -4.84 -0.50 2.30
N CYS A 96 -5.96 -0.71 1.63
CA CYS A 96 -7.13 -1.34 2.20
C CYS A 96 -7.17 -2.80 1.75
N TYR A 97 -7.35 -3.72 2.67
CA TYR A 97 -7.35 -5.13 2.33
C TYR A 97 -8.34 -5.95 3.18
N SER A 98 -8.85 -7.01 2.61
CA SER A 98 -9.71 -7.98 3.27
C SER A 98 -9.37 -9.38 2.80
N GLY A 99 -9.51 -10.36 3.66
CA GLY A 99 -9.20 -11.76 3.36
C GLY A 99 -10.20 -12.72 3.97
N SER A 100 -10.26 -13.93 3.43
CA SER A 100 -11.17 -15.01 3.87
C SER A 100 -10.84 -15.54 5.27
N SER A 101 -9.65 -15.28 5.78
CA SER A 101 -9.21 -15.75 7.09
C SER A 101 -8.07 -14.91 7.66
N ASP A 102 -7.87 -15.00 8.98
CA ASP A 102 -6.71 -14.38 9.64
C ASP A 102 -5.37 -14.91 9.12
N PHE A 103 -5.34 -16.14 8.62
CA PHE A 103 -4.14 -16.72 8.04
C PHE A 103 -3.67 -15.93 6.82
N ILE A 104 -4.55 -15.71 5.84
CA ILE A 104 -4.20 -14.97 4.62
C ILE A 104 -3.89 -13.50 4.92
N MET A 105 -4.56 -12.90 5.90
CA MET A 105 -4.30 -11.53 6.35
C MET A 105 -2.89 -11.39 6.92
N LYS A 106 -2.48 -12.30 7.83
CA LYS A 106 -1.13 -12.33 8.41
C LYS A 106 -0.06 -12.60 7.36
N TRP A 107 -0.32 -13.54 6.45
CA TRP A 107 0.57 -13.83 5.35
C TRP A 107 0.80 -12.60 4.46
N PHE A 108 -0.27 -11.90 4.09
CA PHE A 108 -0.18 -10.69 3.29
C PHE A 108 0.63 -9.59 3.98
N MET A 109 0.36 -9.35 5.25
CA MET A 109 1.10 -8.36 6.04
C MET A 109 2.60 -8.67 6.07
N LYS A 110 2.95 -9.94 6.23
CA LYS A 110 4.36 -10.37 6.15
C LYS A 110 4.94 -10.07 4.76
N CYS A 111 4.25 -10.45 3.68
CA CYS A 111 4.71 -10.19 2.31
C CYS A 111 4.96 -8.70 2.04
N ILE A 112 4.09 -7.83 2.54
CA ILE A 112 4.25 -6.38 2.37
C ILE A 112 5.40 -5.86 3.23
N SER A 113 5.49 -6.27 4.51
CA SER A 113 6.53 -5.81 5.44
C SER A 113 7.93 -6.28 5.06
N ASP A 114 8.07 -7.44 4.42
CA ASP A 114 9.36 -7.96 3.93
C ASP A 114 9.93 -7.09 2.78
N LYS A 115 9.07 -6.35 2.08
CA LYS A 115 9.47 -5.56 0.91
C LYS A 115 9.45 -4.06 1.16
N PHE A 116 8.52 -3.60 1.95
CA PHE A 116 8.28 -2.18 2.20
C PHE A 116 8.43 -1.88 3.69
N ASP A 117 8.94 -0.71 4.01
CA ASP A 117 9.02 -0.21 5.39
C ASP A 117 7.62 0.22 5.84
N VAL A 118 6.85 -0.74 6.34
CA VAL A 118 5.48 -0.52 6.83
C VAL A 118 5.59 -0.13 8.30
N LYS A 119 5.22 1.09 8.62
CA LYS A 119 4.97 1.47 10.01
C LYS A 119 3.88 0.55 10.56
N LYS A 120 4.01 0.12 11.81
CA LYS A 120 3.08 -0.82 12.47
C LYS A 120 1.69 -0.68 11.88
N PRO A 121 1.16 -1.71 11.21
CA PRO A 121 -0.15 -1.60 10.60
C PRO A 121 -1.16 -1.34 11.71
N ASP A 122 -1.99 -0.37 11.50
CA ASP A 122 -3.23 -0.23 12.24
C ASP A 122 -4.13 -1.38 11.77
N THR A 123 -3.95 -2.53 12.43
CA THR A 123 -4.66 -3.78 12.10
C THR A 123 -6.06 -3.82 12.71
N GLY A 124 -6.56 -2.66 13.05
CA GLY A 124 -7.93 -2.49 13.53
C GLY A 124 -8.97 -2.57 12.40
N PRO A 125 -10.24 -2.54 12.75
CA PRO A 125 -11.30 -2.34 11.78
C PRO A 125 -11.06 -1.04 11.01
N LEU A 126 -11.33 -1.05 9.71
CA LEU A 126 -11.19 0.12 8.87
C LEU A 126 -12.09 1.26 9.42
N GLU A 127 -11.49 2.32 9.92
CA GLU A 127 -12.19 3.48 10.48
C GLU A 127 -12.25 4.66 9.51
N TRP A 128 -11.24 4.76 8.63
CA TRP A 128 -11.12 5.84 7.65
C TRP A 128 -10.68 5.29 6.30
N ILE A 129 -11.27 5.80 5.22
CA ILE A 129 -10.87 5.53 3.85
C ILE A 129 -11.14 6.76 2.98
N LEU A 130 -10.14 7.20 2.21
CA LEU A 130 -10.28 8.31 1.24
C LEU A 130 -10.87 9.59 1.85
N GLY A 131 -10.51 9.90 3.10
CA GLY A 131 -11.06 11.05 3.83
C GLY A 131 -12.49 10.86 4.34
N GLY A 132 -13.09 9.70 4.14
CA GLY A 132 -14.39 9.33 4.69
C GLY A 132 -14.26 8.49 5.96
N ARG A 133 -15.13 8.73 6.91
CA ARG A 133 -15.25 7.93 8.14
C ARG A 133 -16.08 6.70 7.87
N VAL A 134 -15.55 5.52 8.24
CA VAL A 134 -16.26 4.24 8.12
C VAL A 134 -16.92 3.91 9.44
N LYS A 135 -18.25 3.77 9.42
CA LYS A 135 -19.05 3.35 10.59
C LYS A 135 -19.69 1.99 10.29
N ARG A 136 -19.57 1.07 11.21
CA ARG A 136 -20.24 -0.23 11.15
C ARG A 136 -21.42 -0.24 12.11
N TYR A 137 -22.58 -0.55 11.58
CA TYR A 137 -23.81 -0.70 12.34
C TYR A 137 -24.22 -2.16 12.29
N PHE A 138 -24.36 -2.83 13.42
CA PHE A 138 -24.83 -4.19 13.53
C PHE A 138 -24.50 -5.07 12.32
N GLU A 139 -24.04 -6.20 12.52
CA GLU A 139 -23.46 -7.28 11.71
C GLU A 139 -23.39 -7.16 10.16
N GLU A 140 -24.19 -6.32 9.50
CA GLU A 140 -24.25 -6.29 8.03
C GLU A 140 -24.22 -4.89 7.37
N THR A 141 -24.35 -3.82 8.14
CA THR A 141 -24.43 -2.46 7.55
C THR A 141 -23.16 -1.66 7.81
N THR A 142 -22.54 -1.19 6.73
CA THR A 142 -21.41 -0.27 6.80
C THR A 142 -21.76 1.02 6.08
N SER A 143 -21.53 2.17 6.71
CA SER A 143 -21.64 3.48 6.06
C SER A 143 -20.27 4.13 5.94
N ILE A 144 -20.11 4.92 4.89
CA ILE A 144 -18.95 5.81 4.71
C ILE A 144 -19.51 7.21 4.64
N ASP A 145 -19.11 8.07 5.57
CA ASP A 145 -19.56 9.46 5.65
C ASP A 145 -18.39 10.46 5.57
N GLN A 146 -18.67 11.63 5.06
CA GLN A 146 -17.72 12.74 4.97
C GLN A 146 -18.08 13.91 5.89
N SER A 147 -18.88 13.68 6.94
CA SER A 147 -19.35 14.72 7.87
C SER A 147 -18.20 15.57 8.41
N VAL A 148 -17.09 14.94 8.82
CA VAL A 148 -15.91 15.66 9.32
C VAL A 148 -15.27 16.58 8.28
N ALA A 149 -15.28 16.19 6.99
CA ALA A 149 -14.75 17.03 5.92
C ALA A 149 -15.69 18.23 5.66
N ILE A 150 -17.00 18.01 5.74
CA ILE A 150 -18.02 19.06 5.58
C ILE A 150 -17.95 20.06 6.72
N GLU A 151 -17.83 19.58 7.97
CA GLU A 151 -17.69 20.45 9.16
C GLU A 151 -16.46 21.37 9.04
N LYS A 152 -15.31 20.84 8.59
CA LYS A 152 -14.09 21.64 8.37
C LYS A 152 -14.20 22.68 7.25
N LEU A 153 -15.13 22.52 6.31
CA LEU A 153 -15.37 23.49 5.25
C LEU A 153 -16.36 24.60 5.72
N ALA A 154 -17.08 24.37 6.81
CA ALA A 154 -18.04 25.31 7.39
C ALA A 154 -17.42 26.24 8.44
N GLU A 155 -16.20 25.97 8.89
CA GLU A 155 -15.35 26.83 9.73
C GLU A 155 -14.53 27.81 8.89
#